data_9bca2b9de64e47dbf4bab91f0bda1623
#
_entry.id   9bca2b9de64e47dbf4bab91f0bda1623
#
_cell.length_a   1.000
_cell.length_b   1.000
_cell.length_c   1.000
_cell.angle_alpha   90.00
_cell.angle_beta   90.00
_cell.angle_gamma   90.00
#
_symmetry.space_group_name_H-M   'P 1'
#
loop_
_entity.id
_entity.type
_entity.pdbx_description
1 polymer ?
#
loop_
_entity_poly.entity_id
_entity_poly.type
_entity_poly.pdbx_seq_one_letter_code
_entity_poly.pdbx_strand_id
1 'polypeptide(L)'
;MLVTMKEILDRAKKDNYGVTSIMVDRSSLSYEDNIAQTKETVKMCRPLNISVEAELGHVGQSEDYSSDVSDHFTKPEEVKKFVEETGSDCLAVAIGTAHGRYHGTPHIDFDLLKQITDVVDIPLVLHGGSGTGDENLRKAVKNGIQKVNLATELVVAGKE
;
A
#
# COMPACT_ATOMS: atom_id res chain seq x y z
N MET A 1 -14.27 -17.69 8.62
CA MET A 1 -15.30 -17.09 7.75
C MET A 1 -14.75 -15.76 7.27
N LEU A 2 -14.43 -15.65 5.99
CA LEU A 2 -13.95 -14.40 5.41
C LEU A 2 -15.13 -13.43 5.30
N VAL A 3 -15.04 -12.29 5.97
CA VAL A 3 -16.04 -11.21 5.86
C VAL A 3 -15.76 -10.45 4.56
N THR A 4 -16.76 -10.31 3.71
CA THR A 4 -16.59 -9.57 2.46
C THR A 4 -16.50 -8.07 2.71
N MET A 5 -15.86 -7.33 1.79
CA MET A 5 -15.80 -5.87 1.84
C MET A 5 -17.19 -5.25 1.97
N LYS A 6 -18.15 -5.79 1.23
CA LYS A 6 -19.55 -5.34 1.29
C LYS A 6 -20.13 -5.47 2.71
N GLU A 7 -19.91 -6.61 3.37
CA GLU A 7 -20.39 -6.82 4.75
C GLU A 7 -19.73 -5.86 5.74
N ILE A 8 -18.45 -5.54 5.56
CA ILE A 8 -17.75 -4.53 6.38
C ILE A 8 -18.40 -3.17 6.21
N LEU A 9 -18.63 -2.74 4.96
CA LEU A 9 -19.23 -1.45 4.66
C LEU A 9 -20.69 -1.36 5.11
N ASP A 10 -21.47 -2.43 4.94
CA ASP A 10 -22.86 -2.51 5.41
C ASP A 10 -22.94 -2.40 6.95
N ARG A 11 -22.02 -3.06 7.66
CA ARG A 11 -21.92 -2.95 9.12
C ARG A 11 -21.47 -1.56 9.55
N ALA A 12 -20.44 -1.00 8.93
CA ALA A 12 -19.95 0.34 9.22
C ALA A 12 -21.08 1.37 9.07
N LYS A 13 -21.87 1.25 8.01
CA LYS A 13 -23.02 2.12 7.76
C LYS A 13 -24.15 1.92 8.78
N LYS A 14 -24.49 0.66 9.08
CA LYS A 14 -25.59 0.32 10.00
C LYS A 14 -25.30 0.74 11.43
N ASP A 15 -24.09 0.49 11.88
CA ASP A 15 -23.70 0.64 13.29
C ASP A 15 -22.96 1.98 13.54
N ASN A 16 -22.82 2.82 12.52
CA ASN A 16 -22.14 4.13 12.57
C ASN A 16 -20.72 4.07 13.16
N TYR A 17 -19.95 3.04 12.78
CA TYR A 17 -18.59 2.82 13.29
C TYR A 17 -17.54 3.81 12.78
N GLY A 18 -17.90 4.84 12.09
CA GLY A 18 -16.97 5.91 11.71
C GLY A 18 -15.76 5.44 10.86
N VAL A 19 -15.93 4.41 10.02
CA VAL A 19 -14.90 3.99 9.07
C VAL A 19 -14.73 5.09 8.04
N THR A 20 -13.53 5.67 7.99
CA THR A 20 -13.20 6.79 7.10
C THR A 20 -12.25 6.40 5.96
N SER A 21 -11.55 5.29 6.10
CA SER A 21 -10.62 4.77 5.11
C SER A 21 -10.57 3.25 5.15
N ILE A 22 -10.37 2.64 3.98
CA ILE A 22 -10.09 1.21 3.82
C ILE A 22 -8.91 1.02 2.89
N MET A 23 -8.26 -0.14 3.02
CA MET A 23 -7.21 -0.58 2.10
C MET A 23 -7.68 -1.81 1.34
N VAL A 24 -7.44 -1.83 0.03
CA VAL A 24 -7.66 -2.97 -0.86
C VAL A 24 -6.36 -3.35 -1.55
N ASP A 25 -5.83 -4.51 -1.17
CA ASP A 25 -4.68 -5.09 -1.85
C ASP A 25 -5.14 -6.11 -2.89
N ARG A 26 -4.82 -5.86 -4.14
CA ARG A 26 -5.01 -6.74 -5.30
C ARG A 26 -3.72 -6.86 -6.11
N SER A 27 -2.59 -6.47 -5.52
CA SER A 27 -1.26 -6.45 -6.16
C SER A 27 -0.77 -7.83 -6.63
N SER A 28 -1.29 -8.91 -6.04
CA SER A 28 -0.98 -10.28 -6.44
C SER A 28 -1.73 -10.75 -7.70
N LEU A 29 -2.68 -9.96 -8.21
CA LEU A 29 -3.43 -10.27 -9.43
C LEU A 29 -2.75 -9.68 -10.67
N SER A 30 -3.33 -9.96 -11.86
CA SER A 30 -2.94 -9.23 -13.07
C SER A 30 -3.22 -7.72 -12.91
N TYR A 31 -2.50 -6.90 -13.67
CA TYR A 31 -2.69 -5.45 -13.64
C TYR A 31 -4.14 -5.05 -13.93
N GLU A 32 -4.75 -5.68 -14.92
CA GLU A 32 -6.13 -5.44 -15.32
C GLU A 32 -7.14 -5.87 -14.25
N ASP A 33 -6.92 -7.01 -13.60
CA ASP A 33 -7.78 -7.50 -12.53
C ASP A 33 -7.63 -6.65 -11.27
N ASN A 34 -6.41 -6.18 -10.96
CA ASN A 34 -6.17 -5.23 -9.87
C ASN A 34 -6.98 -3.94 -10.11
N ILE A 35 -6.88 -3.34 -11.30
CA ILE A 35 -7.67 -2.16 -11.67
C ILE A 35 -9.17 -2.45 -11.50
N ALA A 36 -9.67 -3.53 -12.07
CA ALA A 36 -11.10 -3.84 -12.06
C ALA A 36 -11.65 -3.98 -10.64
N GLN A 37 -10.97 -4.75 -9.77
CA GLN A 37 -11.43 -5.00 -8.41
C GLN A 37 -11.24 -3.79 -7.49
N THR A 38 -10.14 -3.04 -7.66
CA THR A 38 -9.92 -1.79 -6.92
C THR A 38 -10.97 -0.75 -7.28
N LYS A 39 -11.29 -0.59 -8.55
CA LYS A 39 -12.35 0.30 -9.04
C LYS A 39 -13.72 -0.03 -8.46
N GLU A 40 -14.09 -1.32 -8.38
CA GLU A 40 -15.34 -1.74 -7.74
C GLU A 40 -15.35 -1.37 -6.24
N THR A 41 -14.24 -1.53 -5.55
CA THR A 41 -14.11 -1.12 -4.13
C THR A 41 -14.29 0.40 -4.00
N VAL A 42 -13.64 1.19 -4.84
CA VAL A 42 -13.79 2.65 -4.84
C VAL A 42 -15.24 3.07 -5.07
N LYS A 43 -15.94 2.44 -6.03
CA LYS A 43 -17.37 2.72 -6.27
C LYS A 43 -18.26 2.44 -5.05
N MET A 44 -17.97 1.39 -4.28
CA MET A 44 -18.72 1.09 -3.06
C MET A 44 -18.45 2.10 -1.93
N CYS A 45 -17.21 2.62 -1.85
CA CYS A 45 -16.76 3.50 -0.77
C CYS A 45 -17.12 4.96 -1.00
N ARG A 46 -17.09 5.43 -2.25
CA ARG A 46 -17.31 6.83 -2.63
C ARG A 46 -18.62 7.43 -2.08
N PRO A 47 -19.78 6.76 -2.19
CA PRO A 47 -21.05 7.28 -1.65
C PRO A 47 -21.08 7.37 -0.12
N LEU A 48 -20.15 6.70 0.56
CA LEU A 48 -20.04 6.67 2.03
C LEU A 48 -18.97 7.67 2.54
N ASN A 49 -18.34 8.41 1.64
CA ASN A 49 -17.21 9.30 1.95
C ASN A 49 -16.05 8.55 2.65
N ILE A 50 -15.79 7.31 2.21
CA ILE A 50 -14.69 6.47 2.70
C ILE A 50 -13.59 6.51 1.65
N SER A 51 -12.37 6.90 2.06
CA SER A 51 -11.19 6.87 1.19
C SER A 51 -10.69 5.45 0.98
N VAL A 52 -10.10 5.20 -0.20
CA VAL A 52 -9.58 3.89 -0.59
C VAL A 52 -8.08 3.99 -0.87
N GLU A 53 -7.30 3.21 -0.11
CA GLU A 53 -5.91 2.91 -0.39
C GLU A 53 -5.83 1.69 -1.30
N ALA A 54 -5.06 1.78 -2.38
CA ALA A 54 -4.76 0.67 -3.29
C ALA A 54 -3.28 0.30 -3.22
N GLU A 55 -2.89 -0.84 -3.80
CA GLU A 55 -1.49 -1.26 -3.94
C GLU A 55 -1.18 -1.59 -5.39
N LEU A 56 -0.05 -1.09 -5.89
CA LEU A 56 0.51 -1.41 -7.20
C LEU A 56 2.00 -1.77 -7.08
N GLY A 57 2.42 -2.85 -7.76
CA GLY A 57 3.58 -3.62 -7.38
C GLY A 57 3.23 -4.46 -6.15
N HIS A 58 4.01 -5.48 -5.84
CA HIS A 58 3.69 -6.39 -4.73
C HIS A 58 4.70 -6.26 -3.60
N VAL A 59 4.21 -5.84 -2.41
CA VAL A 59 5.02 -5.84 -1.19
C VAL A 59 4.96 -7.23 -0.57
N GLY A 60 5.99 -8.04 -0.84
CA GLY A 60 6.08 -9.42 -0.35
C GLY A 60 6.37 -9.55 1.14
N GLN A 61 6.63 -10.79 1.59
CA GLN A 61 7.07 -11.08 2.95
C GLN A 61 8.59 -11.03 3.06
N SER A 62 9.11 -10.57 4.19
CA SER A 62 10.56 -10.45 4.43
C SER A 62 11.29 -11.82 4.47
N GLU A 63 10.58 -12.89 4.72
CA GLU A 63 11.09 -14.27 4.69
C GLU A 63 11.42 -14.71 3.25
N ASP A 64 10.67 -14.17 2.27
CA ASP A 64 10.87 -14.42 0.85
C ASP A 64 11.79 -13.35 0.21
N TYR A 65 12.33 -12.42 1.04
CA TYR A 65 13.16 -11.32 0.58
C TYR A 65 14.52 -11.84 0.10
N SER A 66 14.57 -12.26 -1.15
CA SER A 66 15.81 -12.53 -1.88
C SER A 66 16.34 -11.24 -2.49
N SER A 67 17.62 -11.24 -2.88
CA SER A 67 18.26 -10.08 -3.51
C SER A 67 17.68 -9.67 -4.87
N ASP A 68 16.67 -10.38 -5.35
CA ASP A 68 16.04 -10.15 -6.66
C ASP A 68 14.51 -10.03 -6.54
N VAL A 69 14.07 -8.97 -5.85
CA VAL A 69 12.65 -8.63 -5.70
C VAL A 69 12.18 -7.56 -6.70
N SER A 70 13.06 -7.17 -7.63
CA SER A 70 12.79 -6.09 -8.59
C SER A 70 11.60 -6.36 -9.52
N ASP A 71 11.30 -7.63 -9.81
CA ASP A 71 10.14 -8.03 -10.63
C ASP A 71 8.80 -7.66 -9.98
N HIS A 72 8.79 -7.41 -8.67
CA HIS A 72 7.60 -7.03 -7.91
C HIS A 72 7.48 -5.51 -7.70
N PHE A 73 8.48 -4.74 -8.12
CA PHE A 73 8.47 -3.29 -7.94
C PHE A 73 7.38 -2.63 -8.75
N THR A 74 6.90 -1.51 -8.24
CA THR A 74 5.94 -0.66 -8.94
C THR A 74 6.58 -0.09 -10.21
N LYS A 75 5.92 -0.23 -11.35
CA LYS A 75 6.39 0.32 -12.63
C LYS A 75 5.83 1.72 -12.82
N PRO A 76 6.67 2.77 -12.92
CA PRO A 76 6.20 4.16 -13.02
C PRO A 76 5.26 4.40 -14.19
N GLU A 77 5.47 3.73 -15.32
CA GLU A 77 4.62 3.83 -16.51
C GLU A 77 3.19 3.31 -16.32
N GLU A 78 2.97 2.44 -15.34
CA GLU A 78 1.65 1.88 -15.01
C GLU A 78 0.89 2.75 -13.99
N VAL A 79 1.60 3.54 -13.17
CA VAL A 79 1.04 4.24 -12.00
C VAL A 79 -0.05 5.23 -12.38
N LYS A 80 0.23 6.12 -13.33
CA LYS A 80 -0.72 7.17 -13.74
C LYS A 80 -2.04 6.57 -14.22
N LYS A 81 -1.97 5.60 -15.13
CA LYS A 81 -3.15 4.92 -15.65
C LYS A 81 -3.91 4.18 -14.55
N PHE A 82 -3.20 3.50 -13.66
CA PHE A 82 -3.81 2.79 -12.53
C PHE A 82 -4.63 3.74 -11.65
N VAL A 83 -4.06 4.86 -11.26
CA VAL A 83 -4.74 5.87 -10.41
C VAL A 83 -5.94 6.49 -11.11
N GLU A 84 -5.80 6.87 -12.39
CA GLU A 84 -6.88 7.44 -13.17
C GLU A 84 -8.06 6.47 -13.37
N GLU A 85 -7.78 5.19 -13.62
CA GLU A 85 -8.82 4.19 -13.86
C GLU A 85 -9.51 3.70 -12.59
N THR A 86 -8.75 3.54 -11.50
CA THR A 86 -9.30 3.08 -10.22
C THR A 86 -10.00 4.19 -9.45
N GLY A 87 -9.46 5.41 -9.50
CA GLY A 87 -9.88 6.54 -8.69
C GLY A 87 -9.53 6.34 -7.21
N SER A 88 -8.47 5.57 -6.87
CA SER A 88 -7.99 5.41 -5.51
C SER A 88 -7.51 6.74 -4.92
N ASP A 89 -7.65 6.90 -3.61
CA ASP A 89 -7.34 8.16 -2.91
C ASP A 89 -5.88 8.23 -2.44
N CYS A 90 -5.23 7.09 -2.27
CA CYS A 90 -3.79 6.96 -2.06
C CYS A 90 -3.28 5.62 -2.60
N LEU A 91 -1.97 5.51 -2.81
CA LEU A 91 -1.35 4.36 -3.45
C LEU A 91 -0.15 3.84 -2.65
N ALA A 92 -0.23 2.58 -2.23
CA ALA A 92 0.92 1.85 -1.72
C ALA A 92 1.80 1.37 -2.89
N VAL A 93 3.10 1.59 -2.76
CA VAL A 93 4.08 1.31 -3.80
C VAL A 93 5.17 0.35 -3.30
N ALA A 94 5.54 -0.60 -4.13
CA ALA A 94 6.63 -1.53 -3.89
C ALA A 94 7.94 -0.94 -4.43
N ILE A 95 8.84 -0.58 -3.52
CA ILE A 95 10.13 0.07 -3.83
C ILE A 95 11.29 -0.57 -3.05
N GLY A 96 11.12 -1.81 -2.56
CA GLY A 96 12.16 -2.56 -1.86
C GLY A 96 11.91 -2.79 -0.38
N THR A 97 10.74 -2.48 0.15
CA THR A 97 10.31 -2.92 1.49
C THR A 97 9.52 -4.23 1.42
N ALA A 98 9.38 -4.91 2.55
CA ALA A 98 8.60 -6.13 2.69
C ALA A 98 7.90 -6.18 4.06
N HIS A 99 6.88 -7.01 4.19
CA HIS A 99 6.19 -7.25 5.45
C HIS A 99 6.98 -8.23 6.33
N GLY A 100 6.94 -8.06 7.67
CA GLY A 100 7.57 -8.96 8.61
C GLY A 100 8.86 -8.42 9.22
N ARG A 101 9.76 -9.32 9.62
CA ARG A 101 11.07 -8.97 10.21
C ARG A 101 12.16 -9.07 9.17
N TYR A 102 12.89 -7.99 8.98
CA TYR A 102 14.09 -8.03 8.13
C TYR A 102 15.27 -8.73 8.84
N HIS A 103 16.07 -9.48 8.08
CA HIS A 103 17.39 -9.97 8.45
C HIS A 103 18.50 -8.97 8.07
N GLY A 104 18.27 -7.69 8.29
CA GLY A 104 19.15 -6.58 7.92
C GLY A 104 18.34 -5.36 7.54
N THR A 105 19.01 -4.32 7.08
CA THR A 105 18.33 -3.12 6.59
C THR A 105 17.90 -3.33 5.14
N PRO A 106 16.61 -3.15 4.79
CA PRO A 106 16.17 -3.29 3.42
C PRO A 106 16.77 -2.23 2.52
N HIS A 107 17.00 -2.62 1.26
CA HIS A 107 17.44 -1.67 0.23
C HIS A 107 16.21 -1.04 -0.44
N ILE A 108 16.02 0.25 -0.25
CA ILE A 108 14.91 1.00 -0.84
C ILE A 108 15.41 1.74 -2.09
N ASP A 109 14.72 1.54 -3.20
CA ASP A 109 14.98 2.26 -4.45
C ASP A 109 14.34 3.65 -4.42
N PHE A 110 15.10 4.64 -4.01
CA PHE A 110 14.65 6.04 -3.93
C PHE A 110 14.59 6.72 -5.29
N ASP A 111 15.33 6.24 -6.29
CA ASP A 111 15.26 6.76 -7.66
C ASP A 111 13.96 6.31 -8.31
N LEU A 112 13.54 5.07 -8.07
CA LEU A 112 12.22 4.58 -8.45
C LEU A 112 11.11 5.36 -7.75
N LEU A 113 11.22 5.61 -6.43
CA LEU A 113 10.25 6.42 -5.70
C LEU A 113 10.08 7.80 -6.34
N LYS A 114 11.19 8.44 -6.72
CA LYS A 114 11.13 9.73 -7.39
C LYS A 114 10.41 9.65 -8.74
N GLN A 115 10.67 8.65 -9.55
CA GLN A 115 9.98 8.45 -10.84
C GLN A 115 8.47 8.28 -10.63
N ILE A 116 8.05 7.58 -9.57
CA ILE A 116 6.63 7.41 -9.22
C ILE A 116 6.03 8.74 -8.78
N THR A 117 6.69 9.50 -7.91
CA THR A 117 6.19 10.80 -7.44
C THR A 117 6.06 11.83 -8.56
N ASP A 118 6.89 11.73 -9.61
CA ASP A 118 6.85 12.66 -10.73
C ASP A 118 5.62 12.43 -11.67
N VAL A 119 4.89 11.31 -11.51
CA VAL A 119 3.76 10.95 -12.41
C VAL A 119 2.38 10.96 -11.76
N VAL A 120 2.29 11.11 -10.42
CA VAL A 120 1.01 11.18 -9.68
C VAL A 120 1.03 12.24 -8.60
N ASP A 121 -0.15 12.79 -8.31
CA ASP A 121 -0.37 13.82 -7.27
C ASP A 121 -1.09 13.27 -6.02
N ILE A 122 -1.48 11.98 -6.02
CA ILE A 122 -2.12 11.39 -4.84
C ILE A 122 -1.08 10.97 -3.80
N PRO A 123 -1.44 10.91 -2.49
CA PRO A 123 -0.56 10.45 -1.44
C PRO A 123 -0.01 9.05 -1.70
N LEU A 124 1.32 8.89 -1.53
CA LEU A 124 1.99 7.59 -1.61
C LEU A 124 2.19 6.98 -0.23
N VAL A 125 2.06 5.67 -0.17
CA VAL A 125 2.14 4.87 1.07
C VAL A 125 3.31 3.90 0.98
N LEU A 126 4.07 3.79 2.07
CA LEU A 126 5.11 2.78 2.25
C LEU A 126 4.61 1.69 3.20
N HIS A 127 4.45 0.47 2.69
CA HIS A 127 4.23 -0.72 3.50
C HIS A 127 5.57 -1.30 3.99
N GLY A 128 5.53 -2.17 5.00
CA GLY A 128 6.72 -2.81 5.54
C GLY A 128 7.68 -1.85 6.24
N GLY A 129 7.17 -0.78 6.86
CA GLY A 129 8.00 0.24 7.53
C GLY A 129 8.72 -0.26 8.78
N SER A 130 8.20 -1.29 9.49
CA SER A 130 8.85 -1.87 10.67
C SER A 130 10.21 -2.44 10.34
N GLY A 131 11.27 -2.02 11.07
CA GLY A 131 12.64 -2.49 10.83
C GLY A 131 13.35 -1.86 9.64
N THR A 132 12.72 -0.92 8.95
CA THR A 132 13.31 -0.20 7.81
C THR A 132 14.45 0.75 8.22
N GLY A 133 14.42 1.20 9.46
CA GLY A 133 15.40 2.12 10.03
C GLY A 133 15.08 3.59 9.79
N ASP A 134 15.41 4.41 10.78
CA ASP A 134 15.09 5.85 10.83
C ASP A 134 15.56 6.63 9.60
N GLU A 135 16.77 6.34 9.12
CA GLU A 135 17.36 7.05 7.98
C GLU A 135 16.57 6.79 6.70
N ASN A 136 16.24 5.53 6.42
CA ASN A 136 15.42 5.14 5.27
C ASN A 136 14.02 5.75 5.35
N LEU A 137 13.38 5.72 6.52
CA LEU A 137 12.05 6.32 6.69
C LEU A 137 12.07 7.82 6.47
N ARG A 138 13.06 8.55 7.05
CA ARG A 138 13.22 9.99 6.80
C ARG A 138 13.46 10.29 5.32
N LYS A 139 14.28 9.48 4.66
CA LYS A 139 14.54 9.64 3.22
C LYS A 139 13.30 9.36 2.38
N ALA A 140 12.54 8.31 2.71
CA ALA A 140 11.27 8.00 2.04
C ALA A 140 10.28 9.18 2.13
N VAL A 141 10.06 9.72 3.33
CA VAL A 141 9.19 10.90 3.55
C VAL A 141 9.67 12.12 2.77
N LYS A 142 10.98 12.40 2.77
CA LYS A 142 11.56 13.52 2.00
C LYS A 142 11.40 13.35 0.48
N ASN A 143 11.31 12.11 0.01
CA ASN A 143 11.15 11.79 -1.41
C ASN A 143 9.70 11.50 -1.82
N GLY A 144 8.71 11.80 -0.95
CA GLY A 144 7.32 11.83 -1.38
C GLY A 144 6.40 10.78 -0.77
N ILE A 145 6.84 9.97 0.19
CA ILE A 145 5.95 9.12 0.99
C ILE A 145 5.22 9.97 2.04
N GLN A 146 3.89 9.90 2.07
CA GLN A 146 3.05 10.64 3.03
C GLN A 146 2.48 9.75 4.14
N LYS A 147 2.44 8.43 3.96
CA LYS A 147 1.95 7.47 4.95
C LYS A 147 2.92 6.30 5.06
N VAL A 148 3.20 5.84 6.27
CA VAL A 148 4.03 4.65 6.54
C VAL A 148 3.25 3.68 7.41
N ASN A 149 3.18 2.41 7.01
CA ASN A 149 2.53 1.36 7.77
C ASN A 149 3.56 0.62 8.64
N LEU A 150 3.34 0.62 9.95
CA LEU A 150 4.14 -0.07 10.97
C LEU A 150 3.26 -1.10 11.67
N ALA A 151 3.67 -2.36 11.70
CA ALA A 151 2.93 -3.43 12.35
C ALA A 151 3.82 -4.33 13.23
N THR A 152 4.86 -4.91 12.67
CA THR A 152 5.70 -5.91 13.33
C THR A 152 6.32 -5.39 14.63
N GLU A 153 6.85 -4.18 14.65
CA GLU A 153 7.41 -3.55 15.85
C GLU A 153 6.38 -3.36 16.95
N LEU A 154 5.15 -2.94 16.60
CA LEU A 154 4.07 -2.77 17.57
C LEU A 154 3.63 -4.10 18.18
N VAL A 155 3.55 -5.16 17.36
CA VAL A 155 3.22 -6.50 17.83
C VAL A 155 4.32 -7.06 18.75
N VAL A 156 5.58 -6.78 18.45
CA VAL A 156 6.71 -7.23 19.30
C VAL A 156 6.71 -6.49 20.64
N ALA A 157 6.61 -5.15 20.61
CA ALA A 157 6.57 -4.33 21.82
C ALA A 157 5.36 -4.67 22.72
N GLY A 158 4.24 -5.09 22.15
CA GLY A 158 3.05 -5.50 22.92
C GLY A 158 3.13 -6.89 23.56
N LYS A 159 4.22 -7.65 23.32
CA LYS A 159 4.47 -8.98 23.92
C LYS A 159 5.49 -8.95 25.07
N GLU A 160 6.15 -7.83 25.28
CA GLU A 160 7.07 -7.57 26.40
C GLU A 160 6.29 -6.98 27.59
#